data_882bf8554f4a10428b6499eb09a3e8f5
#
_entry.id   882bf8554f4a10428b6499eb09a3e8f5
#
_cell.length_a   1.000
_cell.length_b   1.000
_cell.length_c   1.000
_cell.angle_alpha   90.00
_cell.angle_beta   90.00
_cell.angle_gamma   90.00
#
_symmetry.space_group_name_H-M   'P 1'
#
loop_
_entity.id
_entity.type
_entity.pdbx_description
1 polymer ?
#
loop_
_entity_poly.entity_id
_entity_poly.type
_entity_poly.pdbx_seq_one_letter_code
_entity_poly.pdbx_strand_id
1 'polypeptide(L)'
;MQALFNIINIPFGWVLEFLSGIFGGNFAAAVFAFTLIINLILIPLSIKSQKSSVQQMRIKPKLDELKKKYGDDKQKYSEAMQKLYQEENVSMSGGCLPMILRLVLMMSIYYLIMSPLTYMSHADKTQVSNVTTAISESLTDLQKSNEEEYKKITDEISWKKGGNNELSIVKIIREKPEVIKELLSDEEYTKIENDLKSITAADEKANVDYSFFGIDLTQTPKFSFDIFHNAQLIWVMPIMAFLAQMLTSALSLMMQKKLNPDSPNMAGMMLTMPLLSLFIGFTLPGGVAFYWACSSLIGGFIQVGVQQFYGPQRMLARERVKELTKQCDFEAQQMKKAEQANLNGEKTE
;
A
#
# COMPACT_ATOMS: atom_id res chain seq x y z
N MET A 1 -8.92 -9.28 -13.03
CA MET A 1 -8.18 -8.45 -12.08
C MET A 1 -8.00 -7.01 -12.57
N GLN A 2 -7.60 -6.75 -13.80
CA GLN A 2 -7.43 -5.39 -14.35
C GLN A 2 -8.69 -4.51 -14.22
N ALA A 3 -9.90 -5.04 -14.47
CA ALA A 3 -11.15 -4.29 -14.36
C ALA A 3 -11.40 -3.75 -12.92
N LEU A 4 -11.07 -4.53 -11.89
CA LEU A 4 -11.20 -4.11 -10.50
C LEU A 4 -10.21 -2.99 -10.16
N PHE A 5 -8.97 -3.09 -10.62
CA PHE A 5 -7.97 -2.05 -10.41
C PHE A 5 -8.30 -0.77 -11.19
N ASN A 6 -8.90 -0.84 -12.37
CA ASN A 6 -9.30 0.34 -13.13
C ASN A 6 -10.32 1.20 -12.36
N ILE A 7 -11.25 0.59 -11.61
CA ILE A 7 -12.23 1.32 -10.78
C ILE A 7 -11.53 2.19 -9.74
N ILE A 8 -10.39 1.75 -9.22
CA ILE A 8 -9.62 2.47 -8.19
C ILE A 8 -8.60 3.40 -8.85
N ASN A 9 -7.91 2.93 -9.88
CA ASN A 9 -6.79 3.65 -10.49
C ASN A 9 -7.25 4.90 -11.28
N ILE A 10 -8.42 4.85 -11.94
CA ILE A 10 -8.92 6.01 -12.67
C ILE A 10 -9.16 7.21 -11.74
N PRO A 11 -9.96 7.11 -10.65
CA PRO A 11 -10.12 8.23 -9.73
C PRO A 11 -8.81 8.64 -9.03
N PHE A 12 -7.91 7.70 -8.75
CA PHE A 12 -6.62 8.02 -8.17
C PHE A 12 -5.72 8.78 -9.15
N GLY A 13 -5.75 8.43 -10.43
CA GLY A 13 -5.06 9.17 -11.48
C GLY A 13 -5.52 10.62 -11.54
N TRP A 14 -6.83 10.87 -11.57
CA TRP A 14 -7.40 12.21 -11.51
C TRP A 14 -6.95 13.02 -10.29
N VAL A 15 -6.95 12.39 -9.11
CA VAL A 15 -6.49 13.05 -7.88
C VAL A 15 -5.01 13.38 -7.94
N LEU A 16 -4.17 12.46 -8.45
CA LEU A 16 -2.73 12.70 -8.57
C LEU A 16 -2.41 13.76 -9.62
N GLU A 17 -3.07 13.74 -10.77
CA GLU A 17 -2.94 14.81 -11.80
C GLU A 17 -3.32 16.16 -11.21
N PHE A 18 -4.47 16.25 -10.54
CA PHE A 18 -4.92 17.49 -9.89
C PHE A 18 -3.91 17.99 -8.85
N LEU A 19 -3.41 17.09 -7.98
CA LEU A 19 -2.38 17.43 -7.00
C LEU A 19 -1.08 17.84 -7.68
N SER A 20 -0.66 17.14 -8.73
CA SER A 20 0.52 17.48 -9.51
C SER A 20 0.40 18.90 -10.08
N GLY A 21 -0.76 19.24 -10.63
CA GLY A 21 -1.06 20.60 -11.11
C GLY A 21 -0.93 21.67 -10.02
N ILE A 22 -1.41 21.41 -8.80
CA ILE A 22 -1.27 22.33 -7.65
C ILE A 22 0.21 22.55 -7.31
N PHE A 23 1.04 21.49 -7.42
CA PHE A 23 2.48 21.56 -7.10
C PHE A 23 3.35 21.85 -8.32
N GLY A 24 2.80 22.49 -9.36
CA GLY A 24 3.56 22.90 -10.55
C GLY A 24 4.12 21.76 -11.37
N GLY A 25 3.43 20.62 -11.41
CA GLY A 25 3.86 19.42 -12.12
C GLY A 25 4.65 18.42 -11.25
N ASN A 26 5.03 18.78 -10.03
CA ASN A 26 5.90 17.95 -9.19
C ASN A 26 5.18 16.68 -8.72
N PHE A 27 5.53 15.54 -9.33
CA PHE A 27 4.94 14.24 -9.01
C PHE A 27 5.25 13.77 -7.58
N ALA A 28 6.46 13.99 -7.08
CA ALA A 28 6.82 13.58 -5.72
C ALA A 28 5.98 14.30 -4.66
N ALA A 29 5.77 15.61 -4.82
CA ALA A 29 4.90 16.39 -3.95
C ALA A 29 3.44 15.93 -4.04
N ALA A 30 2.96 15.62 -5.25
CA ALA A 30 1.62 15.06 -5.45
C ALA A 30 1.44 13.71 -4.74
N VAL A 31 2.40 12.80 -4.89
CA VAL A 31 2.39 11.48 -4.21
C VAL A 31 2.43 11.63 -2.69
N PHE A 32 3.24 12.56 -2.16
CA PHE A 32 3.27 12.83 -0.73
C PHE A 32 1.92 13.34 -0.21
N ALA A 33 1.34 14.35 -0.86
CA ALA A 33 0.04 14.91 -0.49
C ALA A 33 -1.08 13.87 -0.61
N PHE A 34 -1.11 13.11 -1.71
CA PHE A 34 -2.04 12.01 -1.91
C PHE A 34 -1.94 10.98 -0.78
N THR A 35 -0.71 10.58 -0.44
CA THR A 35 -0.46 9.62 0.64
C THR A 35 -0.98 10.14 1.99
N LEU A 36 -0.77 11.42 2.27
CA LEU A 36 -1.26 12.06 3.49
C LEU A 36 -2.80 12.05 3.53
N ILE A 37 -3.46 12.49 2.46
CA ILE A 37 -4.93 12.51 2.36
C ILE A 37 -5.51 11.11 2.56
N ILE A 38 -5.01 10.12 1.85
CA ILE A 38 -5.50 8.74 1.97
C ILE A 38 -5.32 8.19 3.39
N ASN A 39 -4.14 8.41 4.00
CA ASN A 39 -3.92 7.95 5.37
C ASN A 39 -4.83 8.65 6.38
N LEU A 40 -5.15 9.93 6.21
CA LEU A 40 -6.12 10.64 7.05
C LEU A 40 -7.53 10.08 6.89
N ILE A 41 -7.97 9.82 5.66
CA ILE A 41 -9.28 9.17 5.37
C ILE A 41 -9.36 7.79 6.01
N LEU A 42 -8.23 7.08 6.12
CA LEU A 42 -8.16 5.73 6.68
C LEU A 42 -8.04 5.69 8.21
N ILE A 43 -7.94 6.82 8.92
CA ILE A 43 -7.87 6.83 10.40
C ILE A 43 -9.05 6.08 11.05
N PRO A 44 -10.33 6.29 10.67
CA PRO A 44 -11.44 5.55 11.28
C PRO A 44 -11.31 4.03 11.13
N LEU A 45 -10.83 3.57 9.97
CA LEU A 45 -10.57 2.16 9.72
C LEU A 45 -9.41 1.64 10.57
N SER A 46 -8.35 2.43 10.74
CA SER A 46 -7.21 2.10 11.61
C SER A 46 -7.64 1.96 13.06
N ILE A 47 -8.53 2.83 13.55
CA ILE A 47 -9.13 2.73 14.89
C ILE A 47 -9.97 1.45 15.02
N LYS A 48 -10.80 1.13 14.02
CA LYS A 48 -11.62 -0.10 14.03
C LYS A 48 -10.75 -1.35 14.07
N SER A 49 -9.67 -1.38 13.29
CA SER A 49 -8.72 -2.47 13.28
C SER A 49 -7.97 -2.60 14.61
N GLN A 50 -7.56 -1.48 15.22
CA GLN A 50 -6.94 -1.48 16.53
C GLN A 50 -7.86 -2.09 17.59
N LYS A 51 -9.17 -1.75 17.56
CA LYS A 51 -10.19 -2.36 18.44
C LYS A 51 -10.26 -3.88 18.24
N SER A 52 -10.28 -4.34 16.99
CA SER A 52 -10.29 -5.78 16.69
C SER A 52 -9.02 -6.48 17.19
N SER A 53 -7.84 -5.87 17.03
CA SER A 53 -6.58 -6.40 17.54
C SER A 53 -6.58 -6.54 19.07
N VAL A 54 -7.18 -5.58 19.79
CA VAL A 54 -7.32 -5.64 21.25
C VAL A 54 -8.25 -6.79 21.67
N GLN A 55 -9.37 -6.99 20.96
CA GLN A 55 -10.27 -8.11 21.22
C GLN A 55 -9.59 -9.46 20.99
N GLN A 56 -8.79 -9.59 19.92
CA GLN A 56 -7.99 -10.79 19.67
C GLN A 56 -6.96 -11.05 20.79
N MET A 57 -6.32 -10.01 21.32
CA MET A 57 -5.43 -10.14 22.49
C MET A 57 -6.16 -10.62 23.74
N ARG A 58 -7.42 -10.21 23.96
CA ARG A 58 -8.24 -10.65 25.09
C ARG A 58 -8.50 -12.16 25.09
N ILE A 59 -8.76 -12.73 23.91
CA ILE A 59 -9.04 -14.17 23.78
C ILE A 59 -7.80 -15.04 23.67
N LYS A 60 -6.60 -14.43 23.58
CA LYS A 60 -5.35 -15.15 23.40
C LYS A 60 -5.08 -16.22 24.47
N PRO A 61 -5.27 -15.99 25.80
CA PRO A 61 -5.10 -17.04 26.80
C PRO A 61 -5.94 -18.29 26.50
N LYS A 62 -7.22 -18.11 26.09
CA LYS A 62 -8.10 -19.20 25.71
C LYS A 62 -7.61 -19.94 24.43
N LEU A 63 -7.04 -19.20 23.47
CA LEU A 63 -6.41 -19.80 22.29
C LEU A 63 -5.19 -20.63 22.64
N ASP A 64 -4.37 -20.16 23.59
CA ASP A 64 -3.19 -20.90 24.07
C ASP A 64 -3.59 -22.20 24.80
N GLU A 65 -4.69 -22.20 25.55
CA GLU A 65 -5.29 -23.40 26.14
C GLU A 65 -5.79 -24.39 25.07
N LEU A 66 -6.52 -23.89 24.05
CA LEU A 66 -6.96 -24.71 22.92
C LEU A 66 -5.77 -25.33 22.16
N LYS A 67 -4.69 -24.56 21.99
CA LYS A 67 -3.47 -25.04 21.36
C LYS A 67 -2.78 -26.15 22.18
N LYS A 68 -2.75 -26.01 23.51
CA LYS A 68 -2.25 -27.08 24.39
C LYS A 68 -3.11 -28.34 24.32
N LYS A 69 -4.45 -28.18 24.20
CA LYS A 69 -5.40 -29.27 24.19
C LYS A 69 -5.45 -30.04 22.86
N TYR A 70 -5.38 -29.33 21.73
CA TYR A 70 -5.62 -29.88 20.39
C TYR A 70 -4.45 -29.65 19.43
N GLY A 71 -3.26 -29.20 19.90
CA GLY A 71 -2.17 -28.75 19.04
C GLY A 71 -1.63 -29.78 18.06
N ASP A 72 -1.77 -31.06 18.38
CA ASP A 72 -1.38 -32.16 17.51
C ASP A 72 -2.45 -32.47 16.43
N ASP A 73 -3.72 -32.14 16.70
CA ASP A 73 -4.84 -32.30 15.76
C ASP A 73 -5.24 -30.92 15.16
N LYS A 74 -4.62 -30.58 14.03
CA LYS A 74 -4.83 -29.31 13.36
C LYS A 74 -6.29 -29.04 13.00
N GLN A 75 -7.06 -30.09 12.69
CA GLN A 75 -8.46 -29.93 12.30
C GLN A 75 -9.30 -29.56 13.52
N LYS A 76 -9.21 -30.33 14.62
CA LYS A 76 -9.94 -30.01 15.86
C LYS A 76 -9.52 -28.67 16.46
N TYR A 77 -8.24 -28.32 16.38
CA TYR A 77 -7.78 -26.99 16.80
C TYR A 77 -8.44 -25.88 15.98
N SER A 78 -8.49 -26.03 14.64
CA SER A 78 -9.12 -25.04 13.75
C SER A 78 -10.62 -24.87 14.02
N GLU A 79 -11.34 -25.98 14.22
CA GLU A 79 -12.78 -25.96 14.56
C GLU A 79 -13.03 -25.32 15.93
N ALA A 80 -12.27 -25.69 16.95
CA ALA A 80 -12.37 -25.10 18.28
C ALA A 80 -12.02 -23.62 18.31
N MET A 81 -11.02 -23.22 17.53
CA MET A 81 -10.63 -21.83 17.34
C MET A 81 -11.76 -21.01 16.69
N GLN A 82 -12.35 -21.50 15.60
CA GLN A 82 -13.47 -20.83 14.93
C GLN A 82 -14.66 -20.67 15.88
N LYS A 83 -14.99 -21.71 16.66
CA LYS A 83 -16.04 -21.68 17.65
C LYS A 83 -15.78 -20.63 18.74
N LEU A 84 -14.56 -20.56 19.27
CA LEU A 84 -14.16 -19.56 20.25
C LEU A 84 -14.32 -18.13 19.71
N TYR A 85 -13.90 -17.87 18.46
CA TYR A 85 -14.05 -16.56 17.82
C TYR A 85 -15.52 -16.16 17.67
N GLN A 86 -16.40 -17.13 17.35
CA GLN A 86 -17.86 -16.91 17.28
C GLN A 86 -18.48 -16.64 18.66
N GLU A 87 -18.14 -17.44 19.67
CA GLU A 87 -18.64 -17.30 21.05
C GLU A 87 -18.24 -15.95 21.67
N GLU A 88 -17.01 -15.49 21.41
CA GLU A 88 -16.49 -14.23 21.93
C GLU A 88 -16.87 -13.02 21.05
N ASN A 89 -17.57 -13.22 19.91
CA ASN A 89 -17.91 -12.17 18.94
C ASN A 89 -16.68 -11.40 18.44
N VAL A 90 -15.56 -12.07 18.21
CA VAL A 90 -14.30 -11.49 17.75
C VAL A 90 -14.08 -11.82 16.28
N SER A 91 -13.79 -10.80 15.47
CA SER A 91 -13.49 -11.00 14.05
C SER A 91 -12.08 -11.57 13.87
N MET A 92 -11.96 -12.70 13.17
CA MET A 92 -10.65 -13.28 12.79
C MET A 92 -9.87 -12.39 11.83
N SER A 93 -10.55 -11.70 10.91
CA SER A 93 -9.93 -10.90 9.85
C SER A 93 -9.79 -9.41 10.18
N GLY A 94 -10.36 -8.95 11.29
CA GLY A 94 -10.39 -7.53 11.62
C GLY A 94 -9.01 -6.89 11.84
N GLY A 95 -8.02 -7.68 12.25
CA GLY A 95 -6.64 -7.23 12.45
C GLY A 95 -5.82 -7.12 11.16
N CYS A 96 -6.13 -7.91 10.12
CA CYS A 96 -5.37 -7.92 8.87
C CYS A 96 -5.91 -6.95 7.80
N LEU A 97 -7.11 -6.41 7.97
CA LEU A 97 -7.77 -5.52 7.00
C LEU A 97 -6.91 -4.32 6.58
N PRO A 98 -6.23 -3.59 7.49
CA PRO A 98 -5.36 -2.47 7.07
C PRO A 98 -4.17 -2.92 6.24
N MET A 99 -3.63 -4.12 6.48
CA MET A 99 -2.52 -4.66 5.69
C MET A 99 -2.97 -4.94 4.25
N ILE A 100 -4.14 -5.56 4.06
CA ILE A 100 -4.71 -5.82 2.73
C ILE A 100 -4.96 -4.50 2.00
N LEU A 101 -5.57 -3.52 2.68
CA LEU A 101 -5.84 -2.22 2.08
C LEU A 101 -4.55 -1.49 1.67
N ARG A 102 -3.52 -1.53 2.51
CA ARG A 102 -2.21 -0.95 2.18
C ARG A 102 -1.58 -1.63 0.96
N LEU A 103 -1.73 -2.94 0.81
CA LEU A 103 -1.26 -3.67 -0.35
C LEU A 103 -2.02 -3.27 -1.62
N VAL A 104 -3.35 -3.12 -1.56
CA VAL A 104 -4.16 -2.63 -2.68
C VAL A 104 -3.76 -1.23 -3.10
N LEU A 105 -3.56 -0.32 -2.14
CA LEU A 105 -3.08 1.05 -2.41
C LEU A 105 -1.70 1.04 -3.06
N MET A 106 -0.77 0.22 -2.56
CA MET A 106 0.55 0.08 -3.15
C MET A 106 0.49 -0.42 -4.59
N MET A 107 -0.34 -1.43 -4.86
CA MET A 107 -0.55 -1.93 -6.22
C MET A 107 -1.19 -0.87 -7.14
N SER A 108 -2.14 -0.09 -6.62
CA SER A 108 -2.72 1.01 -7.38
C SER A 108 -1.68 2.07 -7.76
N ILE A 109 -0.86 2.52 -6.82
CA ILE A 109 0.22 3.47 -7.09
C ILE A 109 1.26 2.89 -8.06
N TYR A 110 1.58 1.59 -7.93
CA TYR A 110 2.43 0.91 -8.89
C TYR A 110 1.87 1.02 -10.31
N TYR A 111 0.57 0.72 -10.52
CA TYR A 111 -0.04 0.83 -11.84
C TYR A 111 -0.09 2.28 -12.35
N LEU A 112 -0.34 3.25 -11.48
CA LEU A 112 -0.33 4.67 -11.85
C LEU A 112 1.04 5.13 -12.35
N ILE A 113 2.11 4.68 -11.70
CA ILE A 113 3.48 5.00 -12.11
C ILE A 113 3.87 4.25 -13.37
N MET A 114 3.49 2.97 -13.49
CA MET A 114 3.84 2.14 -14.65
C MET A 114 3.02 2.47 -15.90
N SER A 115 1.85 3.11 -15.74
CA SER A 115 0.95 3.46 -16.84
C SER A 115 0.56 4.95 -16.78
N PRO A 116 1.54 5.86 -16.85
CA PRO A 116 1.29 7.28 -16.69
C PRO A 116 0.45 7.87 -17.82
N LEU A 117 0.63 7.42 -19.05
CA LEU A 117 -0.15 7.90 -20.20
C LEU A 117 -1.63 7.56 -20.02
N THR A 118 -1.93 6.35 -19.57
CA THR A 118 -3.30 5.90 -19.35
C THR A 118 -3.98 6.59 -18.15
N TYR A 119 -3.30 6.77 -17.02
CA TYR A 119 -3.94 7.19 -15.76
C TYR A 119 -3.67 8.65 -15.39
N MET A 120 -2.51 9.20 -15.76
CA MET A 120 -2.15 10.59 -15.42
C MET A 120 -2.40 11.54 -16.58
N SER A 121 -2.02 11.15 -17.81
CA SER A 121 -2.21 11.96 -19.02
C SER A 121 -3.59 11.71 -19.67
N HIS A 122 -4.34 10.70 -19.23
CA HIS A 122 -5.64 10.31 -19.75
C HIS A 122 -5.66 10.08 -21.27
N ALA A 123 -4.54 9.59 -21.83
CA ALA A 123 -4.46 9.21 -23.22
C ALA A 123 -5.39 8.01 -23.53
N ASP A 124 -5.89 7.93 -24.75
CA ASP A 124 -6.72 6.81 -25.17
C ASP A 124 -5.93 5.51 -25.15
N LYS A 125 -6.45 4.49 -24.47
CA LYS A 125 -5.80 3.19 -24.30
C LYS A 125 -5.53 2.49 -25.63
N THR A 126 -6.39 2.69 -26.61
CA THR A 126 -6.23 2.09 -27.95
C THR A 126 -5.03 2.72 -28.65
N GLN A 127 -4.90 4.04 -28.55
CA GLN A 127 -3.76 4.78 -29.11
C GLN A 127 -2.43 4.36 -28.45
N VAL A 128 -2.41 4.32 -27.11
CA VAL A 128 -1.24 3.83 -26.36
C VAL A 128 -0.88 2.38 -26.74
N SER A 129 -1.89 1.51 -26.92
CA SER A 129 -1.69 0.13 -27.36
C SER A 129 -1.13 0.05 -28.77
N ASN A 130 -1.66 0.82 -29.72
CA ASN A 130 -1.19 0.85 -31.10
C ASN A 130 0.29 1.23 -31.18
N VAL A 131 0.69 2.32 -30.50
CA VAL A 131 2.09 2.77 -30.46
C VAL A 131 2.97 1.73 -29.77
N THR A 132 2.52 1.15 -28.65
CA THR A 132 3.27 0.10 -27.94
C THR A 132 3.50 -1.13 -28.83
N THR A 133 2.46 -1.54 -29.58
CA THR A 133 2.52 -2.72 -30.46
C THR A 133 3.49 -2.47 -31.62
N ALA A 134 3.40 -1.33 -32.28
CA ALA A 134 4.28 -0.99 -33.40
C ALA A 134 5.77 -1.00 -32.97
N ILE A 135 6.11 -0.34 -31.85
CA ILE A 135 7.47 -0.35 -31.32
C ILE A 135 7.90 -1.76 -30.92
N SER A 136 7.02 -2.55 -30.30
CA SER A 136 7.35 -3.92 -29.86
C SER A 136 7.60 -4.87 -31.05
N GLU A 137 6.86 -4.73 -32.13
CA GLU A 137 7.04 -5.51 -33.37
C GLU A 137 8.40 -5.17 -34.02
N SER A 138 8.69 -3.89 -34.20
CA SER A 138 9.96 -3.43 -34.78
C SER A 138 11.16 -3.84 -33.93
N LEU A 139 11.06 -3.75 -32.59
CA LEU A 139 12.12 -4.25 -31.69
C LEU A 139 12.27 -5.77 -31.78
N THR A 140 11.19 -6.51 -32.02
CA THR A 140 11.27 -7.97 -32.19
C THR A 140 11.96 -8.34 -33.49
N ASP A 141 11.77 -7.59 -34.56
CA ASP A 141 12.44 -7.80 -35.83
C ASP A 141 13.92 -7.34 -35.77
N LEU A 142 14.20 -6.24 -35.06
CA LEU A 142 15.57 -5.82 -34.76
C LEU A 142 16.29 -6.88 -33.93
N GLN A 143 15.67 -7.53 -32.98
CA GLN A 143 16.27 -8.61 -32.18
C GLN A 143 16.71 -9.79 -33.05
N LYS A 144 15.96 -10.10 -34.13
CA LYS A 144 16.29 -11.19 -35.07
C LYS A 144 17.44 -10.82 -36.01
N SER A 145 17.52 -9.55 -36.40
CA SER A 145 18.52 -9.04 -37.36
C SER A 145 19.82 -8.58 -36.69
N ASN A 146 19.73 -7.90 -35.56
CA ASN A 146 20.88 -7.34 -34.86
C ASN A 146 20.63 -7.30 -33.32
N GLU A 147 21.02 -8.38 -32.63
CA GLU A 147 20.82 -8.53 -31.18
C GLU A 147 21.61 -7.48 -30.35
N GLU A 148 22.75 -7.02 -30.84
CA GLU A 148 23.57 -6.04 -30.13
C GLU A 148 22.91 -4.66 -30.12
N GLU A 149 22.41 -4.24 -31.25
CA GLU A 149 21.66 -2.98 -31.40
C GLU A 149 20.33 -3.03 -30.66
N TYR A 150 19.63 -4.16 -30.70
CA TYR A 150 18.42 -4.39 -29.89
C TYR A 150 18.71 -4.18 -28.41
N LYS A 151 19.77 -4.76 -27.86
CA LYS A 151 20.16 -4.59 -26.46
C LYS A 151 20.46 -3.13 -26.13
N LYS A 152 21.21 -2.45 -27.00
CA LYS A 152 21.55 -1.04 -26.85
C LYS A 152 20.30 -0.18 -26.77
N ILE A 153 19.39 -0.30 -27.73
CA ILE A 153 18.17 0.49 -27.79
C ILE A 153 17.23 0.16 -26.61
N THR A 154 17.00 -1.12 -26.32
CA THR A 154 16.10 -1.53 -25.22
C THR A 154 16.61 -1.10 -23.85
N ASP A 155 17.92 -1.12 -23.62
CA ASP A 155 18.54 -0.59 -22.40
C ASP A 155 18.40 0.95 -22.33
N GLU A 156 18.58 1.63 -23.44
CA GLU A 156 18.50 3.08 -23.55
C GLU A 156 17.10 3.61 -23.23
N ILE A 157 16.04 2.99 -23.79
CA ILE A 157 14.65 3.39 -23.54
C ILE A 157 14.00 2.63 -22.38
N SER A 158 14.74 1.73 -21.72
CA SER A 158 14.26 0.87 -20.63
C SER A 158 13.09 -0.04 -21.03
N TRP A 159 13.07 -0.53 -22.28
CA TRP A 159 12.01 -1.38 -22.82
C TRP A 159 12.04 -2.79 -22.21
N LYS A 160 10.87 -3.30 -21.85
CA LYS A 160 10.73 -4.66 -21.28
C LYS A 160 9.89 -5.52 -22.21
N LYS A 161 10.44 -6.61 -22.71
CA LYS A 161 9.74 -7.56 -23.56
C LYS A 161 8.52 -8.15 -22.82
N GLY A 162 7.32 -7.96 -23.39
CA GLY A 162 6.07 -8.42 -22.80
C GLY A 162 5.63 -7.67 -21.54
N GLY A 163 6.29 -6.57 -21.18
CA GLY A 163 5.94 -5.71 -20.05
C GLY A 163 5.03 -4.54 -20.42
N ASN A 164 4.62 -3.78 -19.40
CA ASN A 164 4.03 -2.47 -19.61
C ASN A 164 5.16 -1.48 -19.93
N ASN A 165 5.11 -0.85 -21.10
CA ASN A 165 6.13 0.03 -21.61
C ASN A 165 5.70 1.49 -21.74
N GLU A 166 4.61 1.91 -21.08
CA GLU A 166 4.17 3.31 -21.13
C GLU A 166 5.25 4.29 -20.65
N LEU A 167 6.02 3.94 -19.61
CA LEU A 167 7.16 4.74 -19.16
C LEU A 167 8.24 4.87 -20.22
N SER A 168 8.51 3.80 -20.99
CA SER A 168 9.45 3.83 -22.11
C SER A 168 8.93 4.74 -23.22
N ILE A 169 7.62 4.72 -23.51
CA ILE A 169 7.00 5.62 -24.48
C ILE A 169 7.12 7.08 -24.02
N VAL A 170 6.85 7.39 -22.74
CA VAL A 170 7.04 8.74 -22.18
C VAL A 170 8.49 9.18 -22.34
N LYS A 171 9.45 8.32 -22.05
CA LYS A 171 10.88 8.61 -22.22
C LYS A 171 11.22 8.88 -23.69
N ILE A 172 10.73 8.08 -24.61
CA ILE A 172 10.92 8.28 -26.04
C ILE A 172 10.33 9.64 -26.47
N ILE A 173 9.09 9.94 -26.13
CA ILE A 173 8.40 11.17 -26.53
C ILE A 173 9.14 12.40 -26.00
N ARG A 174 9.60 12.38 -24.76
CA ARG A 174 10.21 13.55 -24.09
C ARG A 174 11.68 13.74 -24.38
N GLU A 175 12.44 12.65 -24.39
CA GLU A 175 13.91 12.71 -24.41
C GLU A 175 14.53 12.26 -25.71
N LYS A 176 13.87 11.35 -26.46
CA LYS A 176 14.49 10.64 -27.61
C LYS A 176 13.50 10.38 -28.75
N PRO A 177 12.83 11.42 -29.27
CA PRO A 177 11.82 11.26 -30.33
C PRO A 177 12.42 10.69 -31.63
N GLU A 178 13.74 10.81 -31.83
CA GLU A 178 14.46 10.24 -32.98
C GLU A 178 14.43 8.71 -32.99
N VAL A 179 14.43 8.06 -31.82
CA VAL A 179 14.43 6.59 -31.71
C VAL A 179 13.23 5.95 -32.42
N ILE A 180 12.05 6.60 -32.39
CA ILE A 180 10.88 6.07 -33.09
C ILE A 180 11.10 6.05 -34.61
N LYS A 181 11.74 7.09 -35.16
CA LYS A 181 12.00 7.18 -36.59
C LYS A 181 13.13 6.24 -37.07
N GLU A 182 14.03 5.87 -36.16
CA GLU A 182 15.07 4.89 -36.43
C GLU A 182 14.54 3.46 -36.37
N LEU A 183 13.55 3.21 -35.49
CA LEU A 183 12.98 1.87 -35.26
C LEU A 183 11.90 1.51 -36.28
N LEU A 184 11.10 2.46 -36.72
CA LEU A 184 9.94 2.22 -37.57
C LEU A 184 10.24 2.59 -39.02
N SER A 185 9.76 1.76 -39.96
CA SER A 185 9.72 2.13 -41.37
C SER A 185 8.75 3.29 -41.60
N ASP A 186 8.91 4.03 -42.71
CA ASP A 186 8.03 5.16 -43.04
C ASP A 186 6.52 4.75 -43.08
N GLU A 187 6.23 3.52 -43.53
CA GLU A 187 4.86 3.00 -43.57
C GLU A 187 4.30 2.74 -42.17
N GLU A 188 5.09 2.15 -41.27
CA GLU A 188 4.70 1.87 -39.88
C GLU A 188 4.55 3.17 -39.09
N TYR A 189 5.48 4.10 -39.25
CA TYR A 189 5.41 5.43 -38.64
C TYR A 189 4.13 6.17 -39.04
N THR A 190 3.80 6.17 -40.34
CA THR A 190 2.59 6.84 -40.85
C THR A 190 1.31 6.26 -40.24
N LYS A 191 1.26 4.96 -39.95
CA LYS A 191 0.09 4.32 -39.33
C LYS A 191 -0.15 4.80 -37.89
N ILE A 192 0.90 5.09 -37.13
CA ILE A 192 0.78 5.48 -35.72
C ILE A 192 1.02 6.99 -35.48
N GLU A 193 1.29 7.77 -36.53
CA GLU A 193 1.65 9.19 -36.38
C GLU A 193 0.56 10.00 -35.66
N ASN A 194 -0.71 9.77 -35.98
CA ASN A 194 -1.83 10.45 -35.32
C ASN A 194 -1.98 10.02 -33.85
N ASP A 195 -1.80 8.72 -33.56
CA ASP A 195 -1.85 8.20 -32.20
C ASP A 195 -0.71 8.76 -31.38
N LEU A 196 0.50 8.81 -31.94
CA LEU A 196 1.69 9.38 -31.31
C LEU A 196 1.51 10.88 -31.00
N LYS A 197 1.00 11.67 -31.96
CA LYS A 197 0.70 13.11 -31.75
C LYS A 197 -0.33 13.31 -30.63
N SER A 198 -1.38 12.48 -30.61
CA SER A 198 -2.42 12.55 -29.57
C SER A 198 -1.89 12.24 -28.18
N ILE A 199 -1.06 11.18 -28.06
CA ILE A 199 -0.42 10.80 -26.80
C ILE A 199 0.55 11.88 -26.32
N THR A 200 1.36 12.44 -27.22
CA THR A 200 2.30 13.51 -26.92
C THR A 200 1.56 14.75 -26.39
N ALA A 201 0.49 15.16 -27.05
CA ALA A 201 -0.31 16.30 -26.60
C ALA A 201 -0.97 16.06 -25.23
N ALA A 202 -1.40 14.82 -24.95
CA ALA A 202 -1.95 14.44 -23.66
C ALA A 202 -0.89 14.50 -22.55
N ASP A 203 0.33 14.01 -22.82
CA ASP A 203 1.44 14.04 -21.88
C ASP A 203 1.93 15.47 -21.59
N GLU A 204 2.07 16.30 -22.61
CA GLU A 204 2.40 17.72 -22.49
C GLU A 204 1.35 18.48 -21.67
N LYS A 205 0.06 18.18 -21.87
CA LYS A 205 -1.03 18.81 -21.12
C LYS A 205 -0.98 18.42 -19.65
N ALA A 206 -0.71 17.16 -19.32
CA ALA A 206 -0.57 16.69 -17.95
C ALA A 206 0.64 17.32 -17.25
N ASN A 207 1.70 17.64 -17.99
CA ASN A 207 2.90 18.35 -17.55
C ASN A 207 3.48 17.80 -16.22
N VAL A 208 3.60 16.49 -16.11
CA VAL A 208 4.06 15.82 -14.87
C VAL A 208 5.57 15.67 -14.88
N ASP A 209 6.24 16.26 -13.89
CA ASP A 209 7.67 16.08 -13.64
C ASP A 209 7.89 14.93 -12.63
N TYR A 210 8.47 13.84 -13.11
CA TYR A 210 8.79 12.66 -12.30
C TYR A 210 10.12 12.77 -11.56
N SER A 211 10.78 13.94 -11.58
CA SER A 211 12.05 14.14 -10.88
C SER A 211 11.83 14.46 -9.39
N PHE A 212 12.75 13.97 -8.56
CA PHE A 212 12.82 14.30 -7.14
C PHE A 212 14.27 14.51 -6.75
N PHE A 213 14.65 15.75 -6.47
CA PHE A 213 16.05 16.14 -6.21
C PHE A 213 17.05 15.60 -7.23
N GLY A 214 16.69 15.66 -8.51
CA GLY A 214 17.52 15.16 -9.60
C GLY A 214 17.49 13.63 -9.80
N ILE A 215 16.64 12.93 -9.07
CA ILE A 215 16.40 11.49 -9.23
C ILE A 215 15.15 11.29 -10.07
N ASP A 216 15.27 10.61 -11.20
CA ASP A 216 14.13 10.22 -12.01
C ASP A 216 13.39 9.05 -11.36
N LEU A 217 12.18 9.32 -10.85
CA LEU A 217 11.34 8.35 -10.13
C LEU A 217 10.74 7.26 -11.04
N THR A 218 10.83 7.40 -12.35
CA THR A 218 10.38 6.38 -13.31
C THR A 218 11.37 5.25 -13.47
N GLN A 219 12.64 5.50 -13.15
CA GLN A 219 13.71 4.51 -13.28
C GLN A 219 13.58 3.40 -12.24
N THR A 220 13.91 2.17 -12.66
CA THR A 220 14.04 1.02 -11.76
C THR A 220 15.52 0.86 -11.39
N PRO A 221 15.89 0.87 -10.10
CA PRO A 221 17.28 0.71 -9.69
C PRO A 221 17.80 -0.67 -10.11
N LYS A 222 18.97 -0.71 -10.74
CA LYS A 222 19.64 -1.97 -11.06
C LYS A 222 20.56 -2.33 -9.89
N PHE A 223 20.23 -3.38 -9.16
CA PHE A 223 21.07 -3.85 -8.05
C PHE A 223 22.40 -4.41 -8.57
N SER A 224 23.50 -3.96 -7.99
CA SER A 224 24.83 -4.50 -8.23
C SER A 224 25.55 -4.70 -6.91
N PHE A 225 26.31 -5.81 -6.79
CA PHE A 225 27.18 -6.04 -5.61
C PHE A 225 28.40 -5.14 -5.61
N ASP A 226 28.82 -4.61 -6.77
CA ASP A 226 29.89 -3.62 -6.86
C ASP A 226 29.34 -2.21 -6.59
N ILE A 227 29.16 -1.93 -5.29
CA ILE A 227 28.57 -0.68 -4.81
C ILE A 227 29.47 0.52 -5.16
N PHE A 228 30.76 0.34 -5.19
CA PHE A 228 31.71 1.45 -5.36
C PHE A 228 31.78 1.98 -6.81
N HIS A 229 31.54 1.12 -7.80
CA HIS A 229 31.62 1.51 -9.22
C HIS A 229 30.22 1.67 -9.87
N ASN A 230 29.18 1.02 -9.33
CA ASN A 230 27.85 0.95 -9.95
C ASN A 230 26.74 1.59 -9.11
N ALA A 231 27.08 2.34 -8.04
CA ALA A 231 26.07 3.02 -7.23
C ALA A 231 25.32 4.06 -8.06
N GLN A 232 24.01 3.92 -8.12
CA GLN A 232 23.10 4.85 -8.78
C GLN A 232 22.37 5.70 -7.73
N LEU A 233 22.17 6.98 -8.02
CA LEU A 233 21.44 7.88 -7.10
C LEU A 233 20.03 7.38 -6.78
N ILE A 234 19.37 6.68 -7.71
CA ILE A 234 18.06 6.06 -7.53
C ILE A 234 18.01 5.03 -6.39
N TRP A 235 19.16 4.44 -5.97
CA TRP A 235 19.22 3.51 -4.83
C TRP A 235 18.80 4.15 -3.52
N VAL A 236 18.83 5.47 -3.43
CA VAL A 236 18.34 6.22 -2.27
C VAL A 236 16.86 5.90 -2.00
N MET A 237 16.06 5.64 -3.04
CA MET A 237 14.62 5.39 -2.89
C MET A 237 14.31 4.09 -2.13
N PRO A 238 14.79 2.89 -2.53
CA PRO A 238 14.56 1.67 -1.76
C PRO A 238 15.21 1.70 -0.37
N ILE A 239 16.38 2.34 -0.22
CA ILE A 239 17.03 2.50 1.09
C ILE A 239 16.18 3.39 2.00
N MET A 240 15.66 4.50 1.51
CA MET A 240 14.77 5.40 2.26
C MET A 240 13.48 4.68 2.67
N ALA A 241 12.88 3.88 1.79
CA ALA A 241 11.70 3.08 2.11
C ALA A 241 12.00 2.05 3.22
N PHE A 242 13.14 1.37 3.13
CA PHE A 242 13.61 0.43 4.15
C PHE A 242 13.83 1.13 5.50
N LEU A 243 14.53 2.26 5.54
CA LEU A 243 14.80 3.00 6.77
C LEU A 243 13.51 3.54 7.40
N ALA A 244 12.59 4.07 6.59
CA ALA A 244 11.27 4.51 7.03
C ALA A 244 10.47 3.37 7.69
N GLN A 245 10.50 2.20 7.09
CA GLN A 245 9.79 1.02 7.59
C GLN A 245 10.47 0.45 8.85
N MET A 246 11.80 0.42 8.91
CA MET A 246 12.56 0.05 10.11
C MET A 246 12.24 0.97 11.29
N LEU A 247 12.25 2.29 11.06
CA LEU A 247 11.92 3.28 12.09
C LEU A 247 10.50 3.05 12.65
N THR A 248 9.52 2.93 11.79
CA THR A 248 8.11 2.74 12.20
C THR A 248 7.86 1.39 12.85
N SER A 249 8.56 0.33 12.41
CA SER A 249 8.53 -0.99 13.05
C SER A 249 9.15 -0.94 14.46
N ALA A 250 10.30 -0.28 14.61
CA ALA A 250 10.95 -0.10 15.91
C ALA A 250 10.07 0.71 16.89
N LEU A 251 9.47 1.82 16.43
CA LEU A 251 8.53 2.60 17.23
C LEU A 251 7.31 1.78 17.65
N SER A 252 6.74 0.99 16.74
CA SER A 252 5.60 0.10 17.03
C SER A 252 5.96 -0.96 18.05
N LEU A 253 7.16 -1.57 17.96
CA LEU A 253 7.64 -2.55 18.94
C LEU A 253 7.86 -1.93 20.33
N MET A 254 8.45 -0.73 20.39
CA MET A 254 8.62 -0.01 21.65
C MET A 254 7.30 0.31 22.32
N MET A 255 6.31 0.79 21.54
CA MET A 255 4.97 1.09 22.03
C MET A 255 4.26 -0.19 22.50
N GLN A 256 4.36 -1.28 21.73
CA GLN A 256 3.74 -2.57 22.07
C GLN A 256 4.31 -3.13 23.39
N LYS A 257 5.61 -3.12 23.58
CA LYS A 257 6.26 -3.54 24.83
C LYS A 257 5.86 -2.65 26.02
N LYS A 258 5.77 -1.33 25.81
CA LYS A 258 5.34 -0.38 26.85
C LYS A 258 3.89 -0.61 27.27
N LEU A 259 3.00 -0.91 26.32
CA LEU A 259 1.56 -1.08 26.55
C LEU A 259 1.19 -2.52 26.99
N ASN A 260 1.98 -3.50 26.64
CA ASN A 260 1.77 -4.90 27.00
C ASN A 260 3.12 -5.61 27.19
N PRO A 261 3.73 -5.54 28.40
CA PRO A 261 5.02 -6.15 28.70
C PRO A 261 5.07 -7.67 28.46
N ASP A 262 3.95 -8.36 28.68
CA ASP A 262 3.81 -9.82 28.55
C ASP A 262 3.49 -10.26 27.11
N SER A 263 3.51 -9.32 26.15
CA SER A 263 3.28 -9.68 24.74
C SER A 263 4.41 -10.57 24.22
N PRO A 264 4.12 -11.61 23.40
CA PRO A 264 5.15 -12.44 22.81
C PRO A 264 6.12 -11.58 22.00
N ASN A 265 7.38 -11.97 22.00
CA ASN A 265 8.42 -11.29 21.24
C ASN A 265 8.23 -11.53 19.73
N MET A 266 7.50 -10.64 19.06
CA MET A 266 7.29 -10.66 17.62
C MET A 266 8.36 -9.84 16.86
N ALA A 267 9.43 -9.41 17.54
CA ALA A 267 10.46 -8.56 16.94
C ALA A 267 11.07 -9.16 15.67
N GLY A 268 11.36 -10.47 15.68
CA GLY A 268 11.88 -11.16 14.50
C GLY A 268 10.96 -11.00 13.28
N MET A 269 9.67 -11.29 13.43
CA MET A 269 8.69 -11.18 12.35
C MET A 269 8.51 -9.73 11.89
N MET A 270 8.51 -8.77 12.81
CA MET A 270 8.35 -7.34 12.47
C MET A 270 9.58 -6.74 11.80
N LEU A 271 10.77 -7.29 12.03
CA LEU A 271 12.01 -6.80 11.42
C LEU A 271 12.32 -7.49 10.08
N THR A 272 11.76 -8.68 9.80
CA THR A 272 11.95 -9.35 8.50
C THR A 272 11.19 -8.65 7.37
N MET A 273 10.01 -8.04 7.65
CA MET A 273 9.24 -7.33 6.64
C MET A 273 9.99 -6.14 6.00
N PRO A 274 10.66 -5.25 6.74
CA PRO A 274 11.50 -4.20 6.15
C PRO A 274 12.62 -4.74 5.25
N LEU A 275 13.25 -5.85 5.64
CA LEU A 275 14.29 -6.48 4.80
C LEU A 275 13.73 -6.95 3.47
N LEU A 276 12.56 -7.61 3.49
CA LEU A 276 11.88 -8.03 2.26
C LEU A 276 11.53 -6.82 1.38
N SER A 277 11.08 -5.70 1.99
CA SER A 277 10.75 -4.49 1.26
C SER A 277 11.97 -3.86 0.56
N LEU A 278 13.17 -3.99 1.12
CA LEU A 278 14.39 -3.53 0.49
C LEU A 278 14.63 -4.27 -0.83
N PHE A 279 14.55 -5.61 -0.83
CA PHE A 279 14.72 -6.40 -2.04
C PHE A 279 13.68 -6.06 -3.11
N ILE A 280 12.40 -5.99 -2.71
CA ILE A 280 11.30 -5.64 -3.63
C ILE A 280 11.51 -4.22 -4.17
N GLY A 281 11.99 -3.27 -3.34
CA GLY A 281 12.24 -1.90 -3.75
C GLY A 281 13.27 -1.75 -4.87
N PHE A 282 14.22 -2.67 -4.98
CA PHE A 282 15.18 -2.72 -6.10
C PHE A 282 14.59 -3.31 -7.39
N THR A 283 13.39 -3.88 -7.36
CA THR A 283 12.71 -4.44 -8.54
C THR A 283 11.62 -3.52 -9.09
N LEU A 284 11.31 -2.44 -8.37
CA LEU A 284 10.23 -1.51 -8.68
C LEU A 284 10.78 -0.13 -9.09
N PRO A 285 10.03 0.68 -9.86
CA PRO A 285 10.39 2.07 -10.14
C PRO A 285 10.57 2.88 -8.84
N GLY A 286 11.50 3.85 -8.87
CA GLY A 286 11.81 4.69 -7.71
C GLY A 286 10.62 5.40 -7.10
N GLY A 287 9.64 5.80 -7.90
CA GLY A 287 8.41 6.42 -7.44
C GLY A 287 7.55 5.51 -6.56
N VAL A 288 7.55 4.20 -6.82
CA VAL A 288 6.86 3.22 -5.96
C VAL A 288 7.58 3.11 -4.62
N ALA A 289 8.91 3.05 -4.62
CA ALA A 289 9.70 3.03 -3.40
C ALA A 289 9.53 4.35 -2.60
N PHE A 290 9.46 5.49 -3.30
CA PHE A 290 9.17 6.79 -2.70
C PHE A 290 7.79 6.80 -2.01
N TYR A 291 6.73 6.38 -2.73
CA TYR A 291 5.40 6.20 -2.12
C TYR A 291 5.46 5.28 -0.88
N TRP A 292 6.19 4.18 -0.98
CA TRP A 292 6.33 3.22 0.12
C TRP A 292 6.97 3.87 1.35
N ALA A 293 8.03 4.69 1.16
CA ALA A 293 8.63 5.47 2.22
C ALA A 293 7.63 6.44 2.87
N CYS A 294 6.95 7.26 2.07
CA CYS A 294 5.93 8.21 2.53
C CYS A 294 4.81 7.51 3.30
N SER A 295 4.27 6.42 2.73
CA SER A 295 3.18 5.65 3.33
C SER A 295 3.60 4.99 4.65
N SER A 296 4.85 4.51 4.74
CA SER A 296 5.38 3.92 5.96
C SER A 296 5.55 4.97 7.07
N LEU A 297 6.10 6.13 6.76
CA LEU A 297 6.27 7.21 7.74
C LEU A 297 4.92 7.75 8.21
N ILE A 298 4.07 8.20 7.28
CA ILE A 298 2.78 8.82 7.62
C ILE A 298 1.88 7.80 8.34
N GLY A 299 1.74 6.60 7.78
CA GLY A 299 0.93 5.53 8.38
C GLY A 299 1.49 5.03 9.71
N GLY A 300 2.82 4.99 9.86
CA GLY A 300 3.50 4.65 11.11
C GLY A 300 3.22 5.66 12.22
N PHE A 301 3.33 6.96 11.95
CA PHE A 301 3.00 8.01 12.93
C PHE A 301 1.52 7.99 13.32
N ILE A 302 0.61 7.81 12.35
CA ILE A 302 -0.83 7.66 12.62
C ILE A 302 -1.07 6.42 13.50
N GLN A 303 -0.42 5.29 13.18
CA GLN A 303 -0.55 4.06 13.96
C GLN A 303 -0.07 4.23 15.41
N VAL A 304 1.06 4.92 15.63
CA VAL A 304 1.55 5.27 16.97
C VAL A 304 0.51 6.12 17.71
N GLY A 305 -0.03 7.13 17.07
CA GLY A 305 -1.11 7.96 17.63
C GLY A 305 -2.34 7.13 17.99
N VAL A 306 -2.82 6.30 17.06
CA VAL A 306 -3.98 5.41 17.31
C VAL A 306 -3.70 4.44 18.47
N GLN A 307 -2.51 3.86 18.56
CA GLN A 307 -2.15 2.99 19.68
C GLN A 307 -2.10 3.73 21.01
N GLN A 308 -1.68 4.99 21.02
CA GLN A 308 -1.62 5.79 22.26
C GLN A 308 -3.01 6.12 22.81
N PHE A 309 -3.99 6.42 21.92
CA PHE A 309 -5.36 6.78 22.32
C PHE A 309 -6.28 5.57 22.46
N TYR A 310 -6.10 4.54 21.65
CA TYR A 310 -6.91 3.33 21.57
C TYR A 310 -6.10 2.05 21.90
N GLY A 311 -5.05 2.18 22.72
CA GLY A 311 -4.22 1.04 23.13
C GLY A 311 -4.97 0.03 24.01
N PRO A 312 -4.46 -1.23 24.10
CA PRO A 312 -5.11 -2.33 24.78
C PRO A 312 -5.53 -2.00 26.22
N GLN A 313 -4.63 -1.43 27.01
CA GLN A 313 -4.90 -1.12 28.41
C GLN A 313 -6.04 -0.13 28.59
N ARG A 314 -6.07 0.94 27.79
CA ARG A 314 -7.15 1.95 27.87
C ARG A 314 -8.49 1.39 27.40
N MET A 315 -8.48 0.54 26.40
CA MET A 315 -9.71 -0.08 25.90
C MET A 315 -10.26 -1.12 26.87
N LEU A 316 -9.42 -2.00 27.40
CA LEU A 316 -9.79 -2.98 28.41
C LEU A 316 -10.29 -2.29 29.70
N ALA A 317 -9.65 -1.20 30.11
CA ALA A 317 -10.12 -0.40 31.25
C ALA A 317 -11.51 0.21 30.99
N ARG A 318 -11.76 0.75 29.79
CA ARG A 318 -13.07 1.29 29.40
C ARG A 318 -14.16 0.21 29.33
N GLU A 319 -13.82 -0.98 28.82
CA GLU A 319 -14.77 -2.11 28.81
C GLU A 319 -15.11 -2.56 30.23
N ARG A 320 -14.10 -2.67 31.10
CA ARG A 320 -14.31 -3.03 32.51
C ARG A 320 -15.21 -2.00 33.25
N VAL A 321 -14.97 -0.71 33.03
CA VAL A 321 -15.81 0.35 33.59
C VAL A 321 -17.26 0.19 33.10
N LYS A 322 -17.48 -0.07 31.80
CA LYS A 322 -18.82 -0.28 31.25
C LYS A 322 -19.52 -1.53 31.83
N GLU A 323 -18.77 -2.61 32.03
CA GLU A 323 -19.31 -3.83 32.66
C GLU A 323 -19.73 -3.57 34.11
N LEU A 324 -18.84 -2.92 34.89
CA LEU A 324 -19.15 -2.52 36.28
C LEU A 324 -20.36 -1.58 36.35
N THR A 325 -20.45 -0.59 35.46
CA THR A 325 -21.62 0.32 35.41
C THR A 325 -22.91 -0.47 35.15
N LYS A 326 -22.89 -1.41 34.19
CA LYS A 326 -24.05 -2.26 33.92
C LYS A 326 -24.46 -3.14 35.13
N GLN A 327 -23.44 -3.67 35.82
CA GLN A 327 -23.71 -4.45 37.06
C GLN A 327 -24.30 -3.58 38.14
N CYS A 328 -23.77 -2.38 38.41
CA CYS A 328 -24.31 -1.43 39.35
C CYS A 328 -25.76 -0.99 39.00
N ASP A 329 -26.01 -0.74 37.71
CA ASP A 329 -27.35 -0.38 37.24
C ASP A 329 -28.35 -1.54 37.45
N PHE A 330 -27.92 -2.77 37.17
CA PHE A 330 -28.74 -3.97 37.40
C PHE A 330 -29.04 -4.17 38.88
N GLU A 331 -28.03 -4.06 39.75
CA GLU A 331 -28.20 -4.18 41.20
C GLU A 331 -29.13 -3.09 41.74
N ALA A 332 -28.94 -1.85 41.28
CA ALA A 332 -29.85 -0.73 41.66
C ALA A 332 -31.31 -0.96 41.23
N GLN A 333 -31.51 -1.57 40.05
CA GLN A 333 -32.87 -1.97 39.60
C GLN A 333 -33.46 -3.09 40.46
N GLN A 334 -32.66 -4.08 40.84
CA GLN A 334 -33.09 -5.16 41.74
C GLN A 334 -33.48 -4.62 43.14
N MET A 335 -32.62 -3.74 43.69
CA MET A 335 -32.93 -3.10 44.98
C MET A 335 -34.26 -2.30 44.95
N LYS A 336 -34.49 -1.50 43.90
CA LYS A 336 -35.75 -0.77 43.71
C LYS A 336 -36.97 -1.71 43.60
N LYS A 337 -36.83 -2.84 42.89
CA LYS A 337 -37.90 -3.83 42.81
C LYS A 337 -38.20 -4.50 44.16
N ALA A 338 -37.16 -4.82 44.92
CA ALA A 338 -37.31 -5.39 46.26
C ALA A 338 -37.97 -4.39 47.23
N GLU A 339 -37.58 -3.14 47.20
CA GLU A 339 -38.17 -2.06 48.01
C GLU A 339 -39.65 -1.86 47.64
N GLN A 340 -40.01 -1.85 46.36
CA GLN A 340 -41.41 -1.78 45.92
C GLN A 340 -42.24 -3.00 46.32
N ALA A 341 -41.65 -4.20 46.31
CA ALA A 341 -42.30 -5.42 46.75
C ALA A 341 -42.60 -5.40 48.27
N ASN A 342 -41.65 -4.89 49.08
CA ASN A 342 -41.82 -4.72 50.52
C ASN A 342 -42.92 -3.68 50.83
N LEU A 343 -42.91 -2.54 50.14
CA LEU A 343 -43.95 -1.50 50.31
C LEU A 343 -45.37 -1.98 49.89
N ASN A 344 -45.46 -2.88 48.92
CA ASN A 344 -46.73 -3.48 48.52
C ASN A 344 -47.18 -4.61 49.45
N GLY A 345 -46.25 -5.32 50.12
CA GLY A 345 -46.55 -6.32 51.14
C GLY A 345 -47.08 -5.72 52.44
N GLU A 346 -46.54 -4.56 52.87
CA GLU A 346 -47.01 -3.83 54.04
C GLU A 346 -48.41 -3.16 53.85
N LYS A 347 -48.87 -3.02 52.62
CA LYS A 347 -50.26 -2.46 52.34
C LYS A 347 -51.36 -3.52 52.28
N THR A 348 -50.97 -4.79 52.37
CA THR A 348 -51.94 -5.92 52.31
C THR A 348 -52.08 -6.64 53.63
N GLU A 349 -51.48 -6.23 54.73
CA GLU A 349 -51.76 -6.53 56.10
C GLU A 349 -52.55 -5.36 56.73
#